data_7ae8977a6be1f6dda87ef7c717e2616c
#
_entry.id   7ae8977a6be1f6dda87ef7c717e2616c
#
_cell.length_a   1.000
_cell.length_b   1.000
_cell.length_c   1.000
_cell.angle_alpha   90.00
_cell.angle_beta   90.00
_cell.angle_gamma   90.00
#
_symmetry.space_group_name_H-M   'P 1'
#
loop_
_entity.id
_entity.type
_entity.pdbx_description
1 polymer ?
#
loop_
_entity_poly.entity_id
_entity_poly.type
_entity_poly.pdbx_seq_one_letter_code
_entity_poly.pdbx_strand_id
1 'polypeptide(L)'
;EIRNLQKEDYDQLASSFTRVYADGSDVFWTPEQIDKLIRIFPEGQIVTVVDDKIVGCALSIIVNYNDVKNDHTYAQVTGNETFDTHTRKGNILYGIEVFIHPDYRGLRLARRMYEYRKELCEKLNLKAIMFGGRLPNYHKYADRMRPKEYIDKVRQREIFDPVLLFQLSNDFHVRKVMRNYLPNDEESKHFACLLQWDNIYYQEPTEEYISPKTTVRVGLVQWQMRSYKTLDDLFEQVEFFVDSVSGYQSDFVLFPEYFNAPLMARFNDASESQAIRGLARYTDEIRERFINLAIRYNINIITGSMPLIKEDGLLYNVGFLCRRDGTYEMYEKLHVTPD
;
A
#
# COMPACT_ATOMS: atom_id res chain seq x y z
N GLU A 1 13.80 -0.97 -2.33
CA GLU A 1 12.72 -1.57 -3.13
C GLU A 1 11.97 -2.62 -2.32
N ILE A 2 10.64 -2.73 -2.53
CA ILE A 2 9.82 -3.87 -2.08
C ILE A 2 9.30 -4.55 -3.33
N ARG A 3 9.49 -5.85 -3.42
CA ARG A 3 9.05 -6.66 -4.55
C ARG A 3 8.62 -8.06 -4.10
N ASN A 4 7.99 -8.79 -4.99
CA ASN A 4 7.66 -10.17 -4.74
C ASN A 4 8.92 -11.04 -4.63
N LEU A 5 8.86 -11.99 -3.71
CA LEU A 5 9.90 -13.01 -3.51
C LEU A 5 10.01 -13.92 -4.75
N GLN A 6 11.24 -14.15 -5.20
CA GLN A 6 11.57 -15.05 -6.30
C GLN A 6 12.25 -16.31 -5.75
N LYS A 7 12.23 -17.38 -6.51
CA LYS A 7 12.87 -18.65 -6.12
C LYS A 7 14.38 -18.48 -5.90
N GLU A 8 15.00 -17.67 -6.73
CA GLU A 8 16.44 -17.38 -6.72
C GLU A 8 16.89 -16.59 -5.49
N ASP A 9 15.94 -15.99 -4.78
CA ASP A 9 16.21 -15.19 -3.57
C ASP A 9 16.48 -16.05 -2.32
N TYR A 10 16.22 -17.36 -2.38
CA TYR A 10 16.22 -18.24 -1.21
C TYR A 10 17.46 -18.14 -0.36
N ASP A 11 18.65 -18.24 -0.96
CA ASP A 11 19.90 -18.25 -0.21
C ASP A 11 20.16 -16.92 0.53
N GLN A 12 19.85 -15.81 -0.11
CA GLN A 12 19.95 -14.49 0.53
C GLN A 12 18.92 -14.33 1.64
N LEU A 13 17.70 -14.81 1.42
CA LEU A 13 16.63 -14.75 2.40
C LEU A 13 16.95 -15.57 3.64
N ALA A 14 17.42 -16.81 3.46
CA ALA A 14 17.83 -17.70 4.56
C ALA A 14 19.03 -17.12 5.34
N SER A 15 19.99 -16.53 4.65
CA SER A 15 21.12 -15.83 5.28
C SER A 15 20.67 -14.65 6.13
N SER A 16 19.73 -13.84 5.63
CA SER A 16 19.17 -12.71 6.38
C SER A 16 18.37 -13.16 7.59
N PHE A 17 17.59 -14.24 7.49
CA PHE A 17 16.85 -14.83 8.59
C PHE A 17 17.79 -15.28 9.72
N THR A 18 18.86 -16.02 9.40
CA THR A 18 19.87 -16.49 10.37
C THR A 18 20.49 -15.34 11.16
N ARG A 19 20.62 -14.16 10.56
CA ARG A 19 21.14 -12.98 11.25
C ARG A 19 20.11 -12.36 12.21
N VAL A 20 18.83 -12.49 11.92
CA VAL A 20 17.75 -12.00 12.79
C VAL A 20 17.58 -12.88 14.02
N TYR A 21 17.65 -14.20 13.84
CA TYR A 21 17.46 -15.24 14.85
C TYR A 21 18.79 -15.93 15.17
N ALA A 22 19.81 -15.12 15.50
CA ALA A 22 21.19 -15.58 15.70
C ALA A 22 21.37 -16.51 16.91
N ASP A 23 20.39 -16.59 17.79
CA ASP A 23 20.35 -17.51 18.93
C ASP A 23 20.00 -18.97 18.55
N GLY A 24 19.66 -19.20 17.26
CA GLY A 24 19.33 -20.52 16.75
C GLY A 24 17.99 -21.08 17.24
N SER A 25 17.14 -20.23 17.83
CA SER A 25 15.83 -20.64 18.37
C SER A 25 14.84 -21.03 17.27
N ASP A 26 14.99 -20.48 16.08
CA ASP A 26 14.08 -20.69 14.95
C ASP A 26 14.83 -21.26 13.73
N VAL A 27 14.22 -22.23 13.06
CA VAL A 27 14.73 -22.84 11.83
C VAL A 27 14.00 -22.21 10.66
N PHE A 28 14.75 -21.72 9.67
CA PHE A 28 14.15 -21.18 8.46
C PHE A 28 13.50 -22.29 7.61
N TRP A 29 12.44 -21.95 6.90
CA TRP A 29 11.74 -22.89 6.01
C TRP A 29 12.65 -23.48 4.95
N THR A 30 12.35 -24.70 4.54
CA THR A 30 13.09 -25.37 3.46
C THR A 30 12.83 -24.68 2.10
N PRO A 31 13.72 -24.88 1.11
CA PRO A 31 13.49 -24.38 -0.25
C PRO A 31 12.14 -24.80 -0.82
N GLU A 32 11.70 -26.04 -0.54
CA GLU A 32 10.43 -26.60 -1.02
C GLU A 32 9.22 -25.86 -0.40
N GLN A 33 9.32 -25.49 0.88
CA GLN A 33 8.27 -24.73 1.57
C GLN A 33 8.15 -23.32 0.99
N ILE A 34 9.27 -22.64 0.76
CA ILE A 34 9.30 -21.30 0.13
C ILE A 34 8.81 -21.37 -1.31
N ASP A 35 9.25 -22.34 -2.11
CA ASP A 35 8.75 -22.58 -3.47
C ASP A 35 7.22 -22.80 -3.48
N LYS A 36 6.70 -23.53 -2.50
CA LYS A 36 5.27 -23.73 -2.36
C LYS A 36 4.53 -22.43 -2.11
N LEU A 37 4.99 -21.60 -1.17
CA LEU A 37 4.40 -20.29 -0.89
C LEU A 37 4.38 -19.39 -2.13
N ILE A 38 5.51 -19.31 -2.85
CA ILE A 38 5.61 -18.53 -4.10
C ILE A 38 4.60 -19.04 -5.14
N ARG A 39 4.44 -20.34 -5.27
CA ARG A 39 3.53 -20.95 -6.25
C ARG A 39 2.05 -20.74 -5.92
N ILE A 40 1.66 -20.88 -4.64
CA ILE A 40 0.24 -20.80 -4.26
C ILE A 40 -0.25 -19.36 -4.11
N PHE A 41 0.64 -18.45 -3.67
CA PHE A 41 0.30 -17.04 -3.40
C PHE A 41 1.51 -16.12 -3.59
N PRO A 42 2.00 -15.90 -4.83
CA PRO A 42 3.20 -15.10 -5.09
C PRO A 42 3.07 -13.65 -4.60
N GLU A 43 1.88 -13.04 -4.70
CA GLU A 43 1.62 -11.66 -4.31
C GLU A 43 1.77 -11.42 -2.80
N GLY A 44 1.56 -12.47 -2.01
CA GLY A 44 1.65 -12.43 -0.55
C GLY A 44 3.05 -12.66 0.02
N GLN A 45 4.02 -13.00 -0.84
CA GLN A 45 5.41 -13.22 -0.46
C GLN A 45 6.24 -12.04 -0.94
N ILE A 46 6.67 -11.19 -0.03
CA ILE A 46 7.41 -9.97 -0.37
C ILE A 46 8.77 -9.92 0.33
N VAL A 47 9.72 -9.32 -0.34
CA VAL A 47 11.05 -9.02 0.18
C VAL A 47 11.35 -7.53 0.08
N THR A 48 12.18 -7.06 0.99
CA THR A 48 12.76 -5.72 0.94
C THR A 48 14.21 -5.84 0.51
N VAL A 49 14.57 -5.11 -0.54
CA VAL A 49 15.91 -5.10 -1.13
C VAL A 49 16.54 -3.73 -0.94
N VAL A 50 17.78 -3.71 -0.45
CA VAL A 50 18.63 -2.51 -0.32
C VAL A 50 20.00 -2.87 -0.88
N ASP A 51 20.49 -2.10 -1.85
CA ASP A 51 21.79 -2.32 -2.51
C ASP A 51 21.96 -3.79 -2.97
N ASP A 52 20.96 -4.30 -3.68
CA ASP A 52 20.87 -5.68 -4.22
C ASP A 52 20.91 -6.80 -3.15
N LYS A 53 20.72 -6.44 -1.88
CA LYS A 53 20.63 -7.40 -0.77
C LYS A 53 19.23 -7.50 -0.23
N ILE A 54 18.77 -8.72 0.00
CA ILE A 54 17.53 -8.97 0.73
C ILE A 54 17.76 -8.73 2.21
N VAL A 55 17.11 -7.70 2.75
CA VAL A 55 17.28 -7.25 4.12
C VAL A 55 16.02 -7.47 4.98
N GLY A 56 14.98 -8.04 4.41
CA GLY A 56 13.76 -8.38 5.13
C GLY A 56 12.75 -9.07 4.26
N CYS A 57 11.78 -9.72 4.89
CA CYS A 57 10.64 -10.28 4.19
C CYS A 57 9.35 -10.15 4.99
N ALA A 58 8.22 -10.33 4.31
CA ALA A 58 6.94 -10.63 4.92
C ALA A 58 6.26 -11.71 4.11
N LEU A 59 5.91 -12.81 4.77
CA LEU A 59 5.25 -13.96 4.18
C LEU A 59 3.80 -14.04 4.67
N SER A 60 2.89 -14.45 3.79
CA SER A 60 1.46 -14.47 4.08
C SER A 60 0.76 -15.61 3.37
N ILE A 61 -0.37 -16.01 3.92
CA ILE A 61 -1.36 -16.89 3.29
C ILE A 61 -2.74 -16.25 3.37
N ILE A 62 -3.68 -16.73 2.58
CA ILE A 62 -5.08 -16.35 2.70
C ILE A 62 -5.83 -17.49 3.38
N VAL A 63 -6.61 -17.17 4.42
CA VAL A 63 -7.42 -18.13 5.19
C VAL A 63 -8.82 -17.58 5.43
N ASN A 64 -9.75 -18.41 5.91
CA ASN A 64 -11.08 -17.92 6.31
C ASN A 64 -11.04 -17.29 7.70
N TYR A 65 -11.79 -16.23 7.89
CA TYR A 65 -11.94 -15.57 9.19
C TYR A 65 -12.39 -16.54 10.30
N ASN A 66 -13.29 -17.47 9.98
CA ASN A 66 -13.82 -18.42 10.94
C ASN A 66 -12.75 -19.37 11.52
N ASP A 67 -11.70 -19.63 10.75
CA ASP A 67 -10.61 -20.55 11.16
C ASP A 67 -9.62 -19.86 12.12
N VAL A 68 -9.54 -18.52 12.07
CA VAL A 68 -8.52 -17.75 12.80
C VAL A 68 -9.09 -16.77 13.84
N LYS A 69 -10.39 -16.54 13.88
CA LYS A 69 -11.03 -15.63 14.87
C LYS A 69 -10.95 -16.13 16.30
N ASN A 70 -10.83 -17.43 16.49
CA ASN A 70 -10.71 -18.11 17.79
C ASN A 70 -9.26 -18.49 18.09
N ASP A 71 -9.03 -19.11 19.24
CA ASP A 71 -7.72 -19.64 19.59
C ASP A 71 -7.28 -20.69 18.58
N HIS A 72 -6.08 -20.53 18.10
CA HIS A 72 -5.41 -21.46 17.19
C HIS A 72 -3.90 -21.37 17.43
N THR A 73 -3.17 -22.36 16.98
CA THR A 73 -1.71 -22.37 17.01
C THR A 73 -1.13 -21.98 15.65
N TYR A 74 0.14 -21.61 15.62
CA TYR A 74 0.87 -21.39 14.38
C TYR A 74 0.85 -22.62 13.47
N ALA A 75 1.06 -23.80 14.05
CA ALA A 75 1.00 -25.07 13.33
C ALA A 75 -0.38 -25.31 12.70
N GLN A 76 -1.46 -25.00 13.40
CA GLN A 76 -2.82 -25.14 12.86
C GLN A 76 -3.08 -24.21 11.67
N VAL A 77 -2.73 -22.93 11.80
CA VAL A 77 -3.00 -21.97 10.73
C VAL A 77 -2.11 -22.18 9.51
N THR A 78 -0.89 -22.70 9.67
CA THR A 78 0.04 -23.00 8.58
C THR A 78 -0.10 -24.43 8.04
N GLY A 79 -0.98 -25.26 8.64
CA GLY A 79 -1.09 -26.67 8.28
C GLY A 79 0.19 -27.46 8.60
N ASN A 80 0.81 -27.20 9.76
CA ASN A 80 2.14 -27.70 10.10
C ASN A 80 3.20 -27.34 9.05
N GLU A 81 3.17 -26.08 8.61
CA GLU A 81 4.08 -25.51 7.60
C GLU A 81 3.99 -26.15 6.21
N THR A 82 2.94 -26.92 5.95
CA THR A 82 2.61 -27.36 4.60
C THR A 82 1.90 -26.28 3.79
N PHE A 83 1.33 -25.26 4.44
CA PHE A 83 0.53 -24.17 3.85
C PHE A 83 -0.70 -24.64 3.07
N ASP A 84 -1.17 -25.87 3.31
CA ASP A 84 -2.39 -26.42 2.65
C ASP A 84 -3.68 -25.75 3.19
N THR A 85 -3.57 -24.98 4.26
CA THR A 85 -4.63 -24.13 4.80
C THR A 85 -4.89 -22.90 3.94
N HIS A 86 -3.95 -22.56 3.04
CA HIS A 86 -4.16 -21.45 2.10
C HIS A 86 -5.36 -21.71 1.19
N THR A 87 -6.25 -20.73 1.07
CA THR A 87 -7.37 -20.76 0.13
C THR A 87 -7.63 -19.38 -0.47
N ARG A 88 -7.64 -19.30 -1.81
CA ARG A 88 -7.96 -18.04 -2.50
C ARG A 88 -9.41 -17.57 -2.27
N LYS A 89 -10.28 -18.42 -1.73
CA LYS A 89 -11.66 -18.11 -1.34
C LYS A 89 -11.75 -17.55 0.08
N GLY A 90 -10.65 -17.52 0.82
CA GLY A 90 -10.58 -16.92 2.15
C GLY A 90 -10.72 -15.41 2.11
N ASN A 91 -10.97 -14.84 3.26
CA ASN A 91 -11.19 -13.40 3.42
C ASN A 91 -10.22 -12.73 4.41
N ILE A 92 -9.18 -13.43 4.84
CA ILE A 92 -8.14 -12.91 5.75
C ILE A 92 -6.76 -13.08 5.12
N LEU A 93 -5.99 -12.00 5.07
CA LEU A 93 -4.55 -12.07 4.82
C LEU A 93 -3.86 -12.42 6.15
N TYR A 94 -3.41 -13.66 6.29
CA TYR A 94 -2.76 -14.09 7.52
C TYR A 94 -1.23 -14.00 7.38
N GLY A 95 -0.61 -13.20 8.25
CA GLY A 95 0.84 -13.06 8.31
C GLY A 95 1.48 -14.24 9.01
N ILE A 96 2.42 -14.90 8.33
CA ILE A 96 3.18 -16.03 8.89
C ILE A 96 4.60 -15.65 9.28
N GLU A 97 5.17 -14.61 8.67
CA GLU A 97 6.48 -14.08 9.04
C GLU A 97 6.61 -12.61 8.67
N VAL A 98 7.34 -11.85 9.47
CA VAL A 98 7.86 -10.52 9.13
C VAL A 98 9.16 -10.29 9.86
N PHE A 99 10.25 -10.06 9.13
CA PHE A 99 11.50 -9.64 9.75
C PHE A 99 12.25 -8.58 8.94
N ILE A 100 13.13 -7.85 9.60
CA ILE A 100 14.14 -6.96 9.01
C ILE A 100 15.50 -7.31 9.64
N HIS A 101 16.51 -7.44 8.79
CA HIS A 101 17.89 -7.63 9.18
C HIS A 101 18.33 -6.55 10.18
N PRO A 102 19.01 -6.90 11.28
CA PRO A 102 19.34 -5.96 12.36
C PRO A 102 20.03 -4.68 11.91
N ASP A 103 20.99 -4.78 10.98
CA ASP A 103 21.77 -3.65 10.48
C ASP A 103 20.94 -2.63 9.66
N TYR A 104 19.73 -3.02 9.25
CA TYR A 104 18.83 -2.18 8.45
C TYR A 104 17.58 -1.72 9.25
N ARG A 105 17.57 -1.96 10.56
CA ARG A 105 16.52 -1.44 11.45
C ARG A 105 16.64 0.09 11.56
N GLY A 106 15.54 0.75 11.86
CA GLY A 106 15.48 2.21 11.95
C GLY A 106 15.21 2.92 10.62
N LEU A 107 15.33 2.25 9.46
CA LEU A 107 15.06 2.79 8.13
C LEU A 107 13.59 2.75 7.71
N ARG A 108 12.69 2.44 8.64
CA ARG A 108 11.22 2.31 8.43
C ARG A 108 10.82 1.24 7.39
N LEU A 109 11.72 0.30 7.06
CA LEU A 109 11.47 -0.73 6.05
C LEU A 109 10.30 -1.66 6.42
N ALA A 110 10.23 -2.08 7.68
CA ALA A 110 9.12 -2.90 8.16
C ALA A 110 7.77 -2.18 8.03
N ARG A 111 7.71 -0.86 8.31
CA ARG A 111 6.49 -0.07 8.11
C ARG A 111 6.04 -0.09 6.65
N ARG A 112 6.97 0.10 5.71
CA ARG A 112 6.67 0.04 4.27
C ARG A 112 6.16 -1.33 3.83
N MET A 113 6.69 -2.43 4.42
CA MET A 113 6.14 -3.78 4.16
C MET A 113 4.71 -3.92 4.69
N TYR A 114 4.38 -3.34 5.85
CA TYR A 114 3.00 -3.34 6.34
C TYR A 114 2.08 -2.53 5.45
N GLU A 115 2.51 -1.38 4.96
CA GLU A 115 1.75 -0.57 3.99
C GLU A 115 1.47 -1.38 2.71
N TYR A 116 2.49 -2.03 2.14
CA TYR A 116 2.31 -2.91 0.98
C TYR A 116 1.29 -4.03 1.24
N ARG A 117 1.34 -4.66 2.43
CA ARG A 117 0.37 -5.72 2.80
C ARG A 117 -1.04 -5.18 2.96
N LYS A 118 -1.22 -3.96 3.46
CA LYS A 118 -2.51 -3.29 3.55
C LYS A 118 -3.08 -3.04 2.14
N GLU A 119 -2.27 -2.49 1.24
CA GLU A 119 -2.66 -2.31 -0.17
C GLU A 119 -3.01 -3.64 -0.85
N LEU A 120 -2.24 -4.70 -0.60
CA LEU A 120 -2.55 -6.04 -1.11
C LEU A 120 -3.89 -6.56 -0.57
N CYS A 121 -4.14 -6.39 0.73
CA CYS A 121 -5.38 -6.79 1.40
C CYS A 121 -6.60 -6.06 0.79
N GLU A 122 -6.46 -4.77 0.52
CA GLU A 122 -7.48 -3.96 -0.14
C GLU A 122 -7.71 -4.40 -1.59
N LYS A 123 -6.61 -4.54 -2.35
CA LYS A 123 -6.65 -4.98 -3.76
C LYS A 123 -7.33 -6.33 -3.95
N LEU A 124 -7.13 -7.25 -3.03
CA LEU A 124 -7.74 -8.58 -3.06
C LEU A 124 -9.12 -8.63 -2.39
N ASN A 125 -9.67 -7.50 -1.95
CA ASN A 125 -10.92 -7.40 -1.20
C ASN A 125 -10.96 -8.37 -0.01
N LEU A 126 -9.86 -8.44 0.76
CA LEU A 126 -9.82 -9.22 1.99
C LEU A 126 -10.31 -8.38 3.16
N LYS A 127 -10.98 -9.01 4.10
CA LYS A 127 -11.64 -8.36 5.26
C LYS A 127 -10.66 -7.71 6.22
N ALA A 128 -9.54 -8.38 6.44
CA ALA A 128 -8.55 -7.94 7.42
C ALA A 128 -7.17 -8.58 7.16
N ILE A 129 -6.15 -7.99 7.77
CA ILE A 129 -4.86 -8.65 8.00
C ILE A 129 -4.86 -9.14 9.44
N MET A 130 -4.52 -10.41 9.66
CA MET A 130 -4.41 -10.99 11.00
C MET A 130 -3.09 -11.76 11.14
N PHE A 131 -2.57 -11.85 12.36
CA PHE A 131 -1.42 -12.68 12.72
C PHE A 131 -1.26 -12.81 14.23
N GLY A 132 -0.51 -13.81 14.66
CA GLY A 132 -0.07 -13.95 16.03
C GLY A 132 1.21 -13.16 16.28
N GLY A 133 1.16 -12.10 17.08
CA GLY A 133 2.33 -11.33 17.49
C GLY A 133 2.96 -11.89 18.76
N ARG A 134 4.27 -12.15 18.74
CA ARG A 134 5.05 -12.58 19.91
C ARG A 134 5.10 -11.47 20.97
N LEU A 135 5.39 -11.86 22.21
CA LEU A 135 5.57 -10.98 23.38
C LEU A 135 6.97 -11.18 23.97
N PRO A 136 8.06 -10.85 23.25
CA PRO A 136 9.42 -11.28 23.61
C PRO A 136 9.89 -10.80 24.99
N ASN A 137 9.36 -9.71 25.51
CA ASN A 137 9.70 -9.23 26.85
C ASN A 137 8.77 -9.74 27.95
N TYR A 138 7.75 -10.54 27.63
CA TYR A 138 6.79 -10.99 28.64
C TYR A 138 7.41 -11.88 29.71
N HIS A 139 8.41 -12.69 29.39
CA HIS A 139 9.12 -13.52 30.40
C HIS A 139 9.63 -12.71 31.60
N LYS A 140 9.99 -11.43 31.42
CA LYS A 140 10.47 -10.57 32.51
C LYS A 140 9.38 -10.15 33.49
N TYR A 141 8.13 -10.38 33.16
CA TYR A 141 6.96 -9.92 33.89
C TYR A 141 6.00 -11.05 34.25
N ALA A 142 6.19 -12.24 33.70
CA ALA A 142 5.27 -13.36 33.82
C ALA A 142 4.97 -13.79 35.28
N ASP A 143 5.94 -13.61 36.22
CA ASP A 143 5.75 -13.88 37.63
C ASP A 143 4.89 -12.85 38.35
N ARG A 144 4.68 -11.68 37.78
CA ARG A 144 4.05 -10.53 38.42
C ARG A 144 2.72 -10.14 37.82
N MET A 145 2.48 -10.48 36.55
CA MET A 145 1.26 -10.10 35.86
C MET A 145 0.85 -11.10 34.79
N ARG A 146 -0.45 -11.14 34.52
CA ARG A 146 -1.03 -11.99 33.48
C ARG A 146 -0.75 -11.38 32.09
N PRO A 147 -0.76 -12.20 31.00
CA PRO A 147 -0.51 -11.69 29.64
C PRO A 147 -1.39 -10.52 29.24
N LYS A 148 -2.67 -10.54 29.59
CA LYS A 148 -3.61 -9.45 29.29
C LYS A 148 -3.18 -8.13 29.96
N GLU A 149 -2.81 -8.18 31.24
CA GLU A 149 -2.34 -7.00 31.98
C GLU A 149 -1.05 -6.46 31.38
N TYR A 150 -0.12 -7.34 31.02
CA TYR A 150 1.11 -6.97 30.31
C TYR A 150 0.80 -6.22 29.02
N ILE A 151 -0.09 -6.75 28.17
CA ILE A 151 -0.50 -6.13 26.92
C ILE A 151 -1.13 -4.76 27.15
N ASP A 152 -2.01 -4.63 28.16
CA ASP A 152 -2.65 -3.35 28.49
C ASP A 152 -1.60 -2.31 28.93
N LYS A 153 -0.59 -2.70 29.71
CA LYS A 153 0.52 -1.83 30.10
C LYS A 153 1.42 -1.43 28.93
N VAL A 154 1.66 -2.34 27.98
CA VAL A 154 2.37 -2.01 26.74
C VAL A 154 1.58 -1.00 25.91
N ARG A 155 0.25 -1.17 25.77
CA ARG A 155 -0.62 -0.23 25.07
C ARG A 155 -0.61 1.16 25.73
N GLN A 156 -0.54 1.23 27.04
CA GLN A 156 -0.45 2.45 27.83
C GLN A 156 0.97 3.06 27.83
N ARG A 157 1.95 2.38 27.18
CA ARG A 157 3.37 2.74 27.14
C ARG A 157 4.05 2.74 28.52
N GLU A 158 3.50 2.02 29.49
CA GLU A 158 4.12 1.78 30.79
C GLU A 158 5.22 0.72 30.72
N ILE A 159 5.09 -0.23 29.81
CA ILE A 159 6.07 -1.27 29.52
C ILE A 159 6.49 -1.16 28.05
N PHE A 160 7.78 -1.32 27.80
CA PHE A 160 8.32 -1.39 26.46
C PHE A 160 8.39 -2.84 25.98
N ASP A 161 7.64 -3.15 24.92
CA ASP A 161 7.77 -4.37 24.13
C ASP A 161 8.01 -3.99 22.67
N PRO A 162 9.18 -4.31 22.09
CA PRO A 162 9.55 -3.79 20.77
C PRO A 162 8.65 -4.34 19.65
N VAL A 163 8.19 -5.58 19.79
CA VAL A 163 7.36 -6.24 18.77
C VAL A 163 5.94 -5.72 18.85
N LEU A 164 5.31 -5.79 20.02
CA LEU A 164 3.92 -5.36 20.19
C LEU A 164 3.74 -3.87 19.94
N LEU A 165 4.64 -3.00 20.44
CA LEU A 165 4.57 -1.56 20.20
C LEU A 165 4.71 -1.22 18.73
N PHE A 166 5.60 -1.91 18.01
CA PHE A 166 5.76 -1.72 16.58
C PHE A 166 4.47 -2.08 15.82
N GLN A 167 3.84 -3.19 16.16
CA GLN A 167 2.59 -3.65 15.55
C GLN A 167 1.43 -2.67 15.83
N LEU A 168 1.30 -2.20 17.06
CA LEU A 168 0.30 -1.19 17.44
C LEU A 168 0.53 0.15 16.72
N SER A 169 1.79 0.53 16.49
CA SER A 169 2.13 1.78 15.78
C SER A 169 1.87 1.72 14.27
N ASN A 170 1.55 0.52 13.74
CA ASN A 170 1.13 0.30 12.37
C ASN A 170 -0.38 0.00 12.27
N ASP A 171 -1.18 0.55 13.19
CA ASP A 171 -2.65 0.50 13.23
C ASP A 171 -3.23 -0.90 13.45
N PHE A 172 -2.42 -1.85 13.91
CA PHE A 172 -2.96 -3.14 14.36
C PHE A 172 -3.50 -3.00 15.77
N HIS A 173 -4.61 -3.69 16.04
CA HIS A 173 -5.19 -3.76 17.36
C HIS A 173 -5.24 -5.18 17.87
N VAL A 174 -5.12 -5.34 19.19
CA VAL A 174 -5.16 -6.63 19.85
C VAL A 174 -6.59 -7.11 19.96
N ARG A 175 -6.90 -8.27 19.36
CA ARG A 175 -8.21 -8.93 19.46
C ARG A 175 -8.32 -9.79 20.70
N LYS A 176 -7.29 -10.57 20.96
CA LYS A 176 -7.25 -11.49 22.10
C LYS A 176 -5.83 -11.97 22.40
N VAL A 177 -5.67 -12.59 23.54
CA VAL A 177 -4.47 -13.37 23.92
C VAL A 177 -4.68 -14.81 23.46
N MET A 178 -3.70 -15.36 22.77
CA MET A 178 -3.64 -16.77 22.37
C MET A 178 -2.69 -17.54 23.26
N ARG A 179 -3.04 -18.78 23.60
CA ARG A 179 -2.19 -19.69 24.39
C ARG A 179 -1.56 -20.72 23.47
N ASN A 180 -0.33 -21.09 23.78
CA ASN A 180 0.43 -22.10 23.02
C ASN A 180 0.49 -21.83 21.52
N TYR A 181 0.48 -20.55 21.13
CA TYR A 181 0.54 -20.17 19.72
C TYR A 181 1.83 -20.67 19.05
N LEU A 182 2.97 -20.45 19.72
CA LEU A 182 4.28 -21.01 19.41
C LEU A 182 4.75 -21.80 20.64
N PRO A 183 4.68 -23.14 20.63
CA PRO A 183 4.97 -23.95 21.81
C PRO A 183 6.40 -23.84 22.34
N ASN A 184 7.34 -23.46 21.47
CA ASN A 184 8.76 -23.32 21.82
C ASN A 184 9.18 -21.88 22.17
N ASP A 185 8.24 -20.91 22.17
CA ASP A 185 8.53 -19.51 22.48
C ASP A 185 8.54 -19.24 23.99
N GLU A 186 9.67 -19.55 24.63
CA GLU A 186 9.88 -19.32 26.06
C GLU A 186 9.89 -17.82 26.43
N GLU A 187 10.32 -16.94 25.54
CA GLU A 187 10.34 -15.49 25.79
C GLU A 187 8.93 -14.94 25.96
N SER A 188 8.00 -15.38 25.16
CA SER A 188 6.58 -15.03 25.28
C SER A 188 5.81 -15.92 26.25
N LYS A 189 6.48 -16.89 26.94
CA LYS A 189 5.83 -17.91 27.77
C LYS A 189 4.69 -18.60 27.04
N HIS A 190 4.91 -18.94 25.77
CA HIS A 190 3.98 -19.57 24.81
C HIS A 190 2.71 -18.76 24.50
N PHE A 191 2.65 -17.48 24.94
CA PHE A 191 1.53 -16.60 24.63
C PHE A 191 1.82 -15.75 23.38
N ALA A 192 0.77 -15.41 22.66
CA ALA A 192 0.82 -14.41 21.58
C ALA A 192 -0.41 -13.50 21.63
N CYS A 193 -0.31 -12.36 20.97
CA CYS A 193 -1.46 -11.51 20.68
C CYS A 193 -2.02 -11.86 19.30
N LEU A 194 -3.29 -12.17 19.20
CA LEU A 194 -3.98 -12.10 17.91
C LEU A 194 -4.17 -10.63 17.57
N LEU A 195 -3.46 -10.18 16.56
CA LEU A 195 -3.50 -8.81 16.05
C LEU A 195 -4.31 -8.76 14.78
N GLN A 196 -5.01 -7.66 14.58
CA GLN A 196 -5.86 -7.43 13.42
C GLN A 196 -5.76 -5.98 12.96
N TRP A 197 -5.68 -5.80 11.67
CA TRP A 197 -5.95 -4.55 10.96
C TRP A 197 -7.17 -4.78 10.07
N ASP A 198 -8.18 -3.89 10.15
CA ASP A 198 -9.42 -4.04 9.40
C ASP A 198 -9.33 -3.27 8.08
N ASN A 199 -9.66 -3.96 6.99
CA ASN A 199 -9.87 -3.30 5.71
C ASN A 199 -11.24 -2.62 5.71
N ILE A 200 -11.26 -1.32 5.92
CA ILE A 200 -12.50 -0.51 5.94
C ILE A 200 -13.21 -0.47 4.58
N TYR A 201 -12.55 -0.90 3.52
CA TYR A 201 -13.09 -0.95 2.16
C TYR A 201 -13.60 -2.34 1.77
N TYR A 202 -13.51 -3.31 2.70
CA TYR A 202 -13.99 -4.67 2.45
C TYR A 202 -15.48 -4.68 2.14
N GLN A 203 -15.81 -5.39 1.07
CA GLN A 203 -17.19 -5.65 0.67
C GLN A 203 -17.46 -7.15 0.76
N GLU A 204 -18.51 -7.54 1.50
CA GLU A 204 -18.94 -8.93 1.53
C GLU A 204 -19.24 -9.40 0.10
N PRO A 205 -18.67 -10.54 -0.35
CA PRO A 205 -19.01 -11.08 -1.64
C PRO A 205 -20.52 -11.42 -1.68
N THR A 206 -21.27 -10.70 -2.49
CA THR A 206 -22.63 -11.16 -2.84
C THR A 206 -22.51 -12.37 -3.74
N GLU A 207 -23.42 -13.35 -3.62
CA GLU A 207 -23.32 -14.64 -4.29
C GLU A 207 -23.15 -14.59 -5.83
N GLU A 208 -23.22 -13.40 -6.43
CA GLU A 208 -23.20 -13.22 -7.87
C GLU A 208 -21.88 -12.72 -8.49
N TYR A 209 -20.92 -12.20 -7.71
CA TYR A 209 -19.67 -11.66 -8.32
C TYR A 209 -18.42 -11.84 -7.45
N ILE A 210 -17.61 -12.84 -7.79
CA ILE A 210 -16.18 -12.84 -7.46
C ILE A 210 -15.47 -11.99 -8.52
N SER A 211 -15.44 -10.67 -8.30
CA SER A 211 -14.71 -9.74 -9.16
C SER A 211 -13.55 -9.10 -8.39
N PRO A 212 -12.36 -8.99 -8.98
CA PRO A 212 -11.31 -8.17 -8.38
C PRO A 212 -11.79 -6.71 -8.28
N LYS A 213 -11.36 -5.98 -7.25
CA LYS A 213 -11.71 -4.58 -6.89
C LYS A 213 -12.65 -3.89 -7.92
N THR A 214 -13.97 -4.03 -7.70
CA THR A 214 -14.99 -3.47 -8.60
C THR A 214 -15.28 -1.99 -8.35
N THR A 215 -14.77 -1.45 -7.24
CA THR A 215 -14.97 -0.05 -6.87
C THR A 215 -13.76 0.76 -7.27
N VAL A 216 -13.98 1.75 -8.14
CA VAL A 216 -13.00 2.76 -8.49
C VAL A 216 -13.34 4.03 -7.72
N ARG A 217 -12.37 4.57 -6.97
CA ARG A 217 -12.53 5.83 -6.25
C ARG A 217 -11.98 6.97 -7.08
N VAL A 218 -12.83 7.95 -7.36
CA VAL A 218 -12.48 9.13 -8.15
C VAL A 218 -12.65 10.38 -7.29
N GLY A 219 -11.58 11.14 -7.14
CA GLY A 219 -11.63 12.49 -6.57
C GLY A 219 -11.96 13.50 -7.67
N LEU A 220 -13.05 14.25 -7.52
CA LEU A 220 -13.43 15.32 -8.46
C LEU A 220 -12.95 16.65 -7.89
N VAL A 221 -12.15 17.37 -8.66
CA VAL A 221 -11.65 18.68 -8.26
C VAL A 221 -12.68 19.74 -8.57
N GLN A 222 -13.22 20.37 -7.54
CA GLN A 222 -14.01 21.58 -7.69
C GLN A 222 -13.06 22.77 -7.80
N TRP A 223 -12.75 23.14 -9.05
CA TRP A 223 -11.76 24.15 -9.38
C TRP A 223 -12.33 25.56 -9.27
N GLN A 224 -11.62 26.45 -8.59
CA GLN A 224 -11.94 27.86 -8.58
C GLN A 224 -11.02 28.60 -9.57
N MET A 225 -11.59 29.30 -10.54
CA MET A 225 -10.85 30.15 -11.47
C MET A 225 -10.28 31.35 -10.72
N ARG A 226 -8.97 31.30 -10.45
CA ARG A 226 -8.21 32.38 -9.81
C ARG A 226 -7.18 32.92 -10.78
N SER A 227 -6.75 34.17 -10.62
CA SER A 227 -5.64 34.69 -11.41
C SER A 227 -4.33 34.07 -10.95
N TYR A 228 -3.57 33.51 -11.89
CA TYR A 228 -2.22 32.98 -11.68
C TYR A 228 -1.21 33.80 -12.50
N LYS A 229 -0.10 34.16 -11.88
CA LYS A 229 0.95 34.93 -12.56
C LYS A 229 1.89 34.03 -13.37
N THR A 230 2.09 32.80 -12.90
CA THR A 230 3.00 31.84 -13.51
C THR A 230 2.34 30.47 -13.63
N LEU A 231 2.94 29.58 -14.41
CA LEU A 231 2.54 28.18 -14.45
C LEU A 231 2.84 27.49 -13.11
N ASP A 232 3.89 27.92 -12.41
CA ASP A 232 4.24 27.39 -11.08
C ASP A 232 3.15 27.70 -10.06
N ASP A 233 2.62 28.95 -10.03
CA ASP A 233 1.51 29.31 -9.13
C ASP A 233 0.26 28.45 -9.40
N LEU A 234 -0.02 28.13 -10.68
CA LEU A 234 -1.10 27.23 -11.06
C LEU A 234 -0.85 25.82 -10.51
N PHE A 235 0.39 25.33 -10.67
CA PHE A 235 0.75 23.98 -10.26
C PHE A 235 0.87 23.80 -8.75
N GLU A 236 1.14 24.82 -7.96
CA GLU A 236 0.99 24.76 -6.50
C GLU A 236 -0.45 24.41 -6.09
N GLN A 237 -1.43 25.00 -6.76
CA GLN A 237 -2.84 24.69 -6.52
C GLN A 237 -3.22 23.29 -7.04
N VAL A 238 -2.71 22.89 -8.21
CA VAL A 238 -2.91 21.55 -8.78
C VAL A 238 -2.36 20.49 -7.82
N GLU A 239 -1.12 20.67 -7.34
CA GLU A 239 -0.45 19.73 -6.42
C GLU A 239 -1.20 19.62 -5.10
N PHE A 240 -1.74 20.72 -4.56
CA PHE A 240 -2.58 20.70 -3.36
C PHE A 240 -3.79 19.73 -3.51
N PHE A 241 -4.48 19.77 -4.66
CA PHE A 241 -5.61 18.87 -4.90
C PHE A 241 -5.16 17.43 -5.12
N VAL A 242 -4.06 17.20 -5.85
CA VAL A 242 -3.52 15.86 -6.09
C VAL A 242 -3.09 15.23 -4.78
N ASP A 243 -2.37 15.95 -3.92
CA ASP A 243 -1.96 15.51 -2.59
C ASP A 243 -3.17 15.15 -1.72
N SER A 244 -4.16 16.06 -1.65
CA SER A 244 -5.37 15.84 -0.87
C SER A 244 -6.13 14.58 -1.32
N VAL A 245 -6.33 14.41 -2.65
CA VAL A 245 -7.08 13.27 -3.21
C VAL A 245 -6.28 11.97 -3.05
N SER A 246 -4.96 12.01 -3.20
CA SER A 246 -4.10 10.84 -3.00
C SER A 246 -4.11 10.38 -1.55
N GLY A 247 -4.16 11.32 -0.59
CA GLY A 247 -4.28 11.03 0.84
C GLY A 247 -5.55 10.25 1.20
N TYR A 248 -6.61 10.36 0.40
CA TYR A 248 -7.83 9.54 0.51
C TYR A 248 -7.73 8.19 -0.23
N GLN A 249 -6.54 7.81 -0.70
CA GLN A 249 -6.30 6.57 -1.45
C GLN A 249 -7.23 6.41 -2.67
N SER A 250 -7.49 7.50 -3.36
CA SER A 250 -8.27 7.50 -4.59
C SER A 250 -7.49 6.89 -5.75
N ASP A 251 -8.19 6.22 -6.67
CA ASP A 251 -7.58 5.62 -7.87
C ASP A 251 -7.31 6.67 -8.94
N PHE A 252 -8.17 7.69 -8.97
CA PHE A 252 -8.09 8.79 -9.94
C PHE A 252 -8.38 10.14 -9.29
N VAL A 253 -7.75 11.18 -9.80
CA VAL A 253 -8.16 12.56 -9.62
C VAL A 253 -8.55 13.16 -10.97
N LEU A 254 -9.68 13.85 -11.04
CA LEU A 254 -10.21 14.46 -12.25
C LEU A 254 -10.28 15.97 -12.09
N PHE A 255 -9.58 16.69 -12.99
CA PHE A 255 -9.65 18.14 -13.14
C PHE A 255 -10.71 18.52 -14.17
N PRO A 256 -11.31 19.73 -14.06
CA PRO A 256 -12.33 20.19 -15.01
C PRO A 256 -11.71 20.64 -16.34
N GLU A 257 -12.57 20.75 -17.34
CA GLU A 257 -12.23 21.38 -18.61
C GLU A 257 -11.70 22.81 -18.42
N TYR A 258 -10.68 23.17 -19.15
CA TYR A 258 -10.06 24.51 -19.13
C TYR A 258 -9.61 24.99 -17.73
N PHE A 259 -9.20 24.09 -16.85
CA PHE A 259 -8.66 24.47 -15.53
C PHE A 259 -7.49 25.46 -15.63
N ASN A 260 -6.78 25.47 -16.75
CA ASN A 260 -5.66 26.33 -17.08
C ASN A 260 -6.06 27.70 -17.69
N ALA A 261 -7.36 27.93 -17.94
CA ALA A 261 -7.85 29.16 -18.51
C ALA A 261 -7.40 30.45 -17.78
N PRO A 262 -7.20 30.47 -16.46
CA PRO A 262 -6.68 31.67 -15.79
C PRO A 262 -5.34 32.19 -16.31
N LEU A 263 -4.53 31.33 -16.94
CA LEU A 263 -3.27 31.76 -17.60
C LEU A 263 -3.51 32.64 -18.83
N MET A 264 -4.73 32.64 -19.39
CA MET A 264 -5.09 33.53 -20.51
C MET A 264 -5.03 35.01 -20.13
N ALA A 265 -5.12 35.35 -18.83
CA ALA A 265 -4.96 36.74 -18.38
C ALA A 265 -3.65 37.38 -18.85
N ARG A 266 -2.64 36.59 -19.20
CA ARG A 266 -1.36 37.04 -19.78
C ARG A 266 -1.49 37.52 -21.24
N PHE A 267 -2.61 37.26 -21.89
CA PHE A 267 -2.90 37.52 -23.28
C PHE A 267 -4.10 38.47 -23.46
N ASN A 268 -4.46 39.23 -22.40
CA ASN A 268 -5.64 40.10 -22.40
C ASN A 268 -5.64 41.19 -23.51
N ASP A 269 -4.45 41.57 -24.00
CA ASP A 269 -4.31 42.55 -25.07
C ASP A 269 -4.37 41.91 -26.47
N ALA A 270 -4.50 40.59 -26.57
CA ALA A 270 -4.57 39.85 -27.82
C ALA A 270 -6.03 39.53 -28.18
N SER A 271 -6.27 39.18 -29.46
CA SER A 271 -7.57 38.63 -29.87
C SER A 271 -7.83 37.28 -29.19
N GLU A 272 -9.11 36.89 -29.07
CA GLU A 272 -9.51 35.60 -28.45
C GLU A 272 -8.77 34.40 -29.08
N SER A 273 -8.69 34.37 -30.40
CA SER A 273 -7.95 33.33 -31.14
C SER A 273 -6.45 33.34 -30.84
N GLN A 274 -5.85 34.50 -30.65
CA GLN A 274 -4.43 34.60 -30.25
C GLN A 274 -4.23 34.20 -28.78
N ALA A 275 -5.15 34.55 -27.90
CA ALA A 275 -5.10 34.20 -26.48
C ALA A 275 -5.19 32.68 -26.26
N ILE A 276 -6.10 32.01 -26.97
CA ILE A 276 -6.26 30.56 -26.88
C ILE A 276 -5.05 29.79 -27.44
N ARG A 277 -4.47 30.31 -28.53
CA ARG A 277 -3.20 29.78 -29.09
C ARG A 277 -2.02 30.06 -28.15
N GLY A 278 -2.04 31.18 -27.44
CA GLY A 278 -1.09 31.49 -26.38
C GLY A 278 -1.18 30.49 -25.23
N LEU A 279 -2.40 30.14 -24.81
CA LEU A 279 -2.64 29.13 -23.77
C LEU A 279 -2.16 27.72 -24.19
N ALA A 280 -2.37 27.35 -25.45
CA ALA A 280 -1.96 26.06 -26.01
C ALA A 280 -0.45 25.78 -25.89
N ARG A 281 0.38 26.84 -25.80
CA ARG A 281 1.84 26.69 -25.67
C ARG A 281 2.27 26.05 -24.33
N TYR A 282 1.40 26.08 -23.33
CA TYR A 282 1.68 25.47 -22.02
C TYR A 282 1.30 23.98 -21.96
N THR A 283 0.56 23.47 -22.94
CA THR A 283 -0.11 22.16 -22.81
C THR A 283 0.86 21.00 -22.69
N ASP A 284 1.97 21.00 -23.43
CA ASP A 284 2.98 19.96 -23.32
C ASP A 284 3.69 19.99 -21.94
N GLU A 285 4.04 21.19 -21.46
CA GLU A 285 4.63 21.34 -20.13
C GLU A 285 3.64 20.93 -19.02
N ILE A 286 2.37 21.30 -19.17
CA ILE A 286 1.30 20.89 -18.26
C ILE A 286 1.20 19.36 -18.21
N ARG A 287 1.19 18.68 -19.36
CA ARG A 287 1.17 17.22 -19.45
C ARG A 287 2.34 16.59 -18.67
N GLU A 288 3.57 17.05 -18.93
CA GLU A 288 4.77 16.53 -18.27
C GLU A 288 4.72 16.72 -16.73
N ARG A 289 4.23 17.87 -16.28
CA ARG A 289 4.06 18.13 -14.85
C ARG A 289 3.01 17.20 -14.23
N PHE A 290 1.89 16.93 -14.91
CA PHE A 290 0.90 15.96 -14.42
C PHE A 290 1.43 14.53 -14.40
N ILE A 291 2.24 14.12 -15.37
CA ILE A 291 2.91 12.81 -15.34
C ILE A 291 3.80 12.69 -14.10
N ASN A 292 4.59 13.72 -13.81
CA ASN A 292 5.45 13.74 -12.62
C ASN A 292 4.64 13.68 -11.31
N LEU A 293 3.51 14.39 -11.22
CA LEU A 293 2.62 14.32 -10.07
C LEU A 293 1.96 12.93 -9.95
N ALA A 294 1.55 12.33 -11.06
CA ALA A 294 0.95 10.99 -11.06
C ALA A 294 1.90 9.93 -10.48
N ILE A 295 3.19 9.99 -10.87
CA ILE A 295 4.24 9.11 -10.33
C ILE A 295 4.48 9.41 -8.84
N ARG A 296 4.68 10.70 -8.50
CA ARG A 296 5.08 11.14 -7.16
C ARG A 296 4.03 10.83 -6.10
N TYR A 297 2.74 10.99 -6.44
CA TYR A 297 1.61 10.77 -5.55
C TYR A 297 0.94 9.40 -5.74
N ASN A 298 1.49 8.56 -6.62
CA ASN A 298 0.99 7.20 -6.91
C ASN A 298 -0.52 7.17 -7.26
N ILE A 299 -0.99 8.13 -8.04
CA ILE A 299 -2.39 8.29 -8.44
C ILE A 299 -2.52 8.53 -9.94
N ASN A 300 -3.61 8.02 -10.57
CA ASN A 300 -3.88 8.36 -11.96
C ASN A 300 -4.56 9.73 -12.03
N ILE A 301 -4.14 10.57 -12.98
CA ILE A 301 -4.66 11.94 -13.12
C ILE A 301 -5.33 12.09 -14.47
N ILE A 302 -6.59 12.52 -14.47
CA ILE A 302 -7.31 12.99 -15.67
C ILE A 302 -7.26 14.51 -15.63
N THR A 303 -6.55 15.10 -16.58
CA THR A 303 -6.20 16.53 -16.54
C THR A 303 -7.36 17.48 -16.85
N GLY A 304 -8.54 16.94 -17.20
CA GLY A 304 -9.53 17.74 -17.91
C GLY A 304 -9.08 18.02 -19.35
N SER A 305 -9.76 18.91 -20.05
CA SER A 305 -9.36 19.24 -21.42
C SER A 305 -8.82 20.67 -21.53
N MET A 306 -7.90 20.87 -22.48
CA MET A 306 -7.19 22.12 -22.70
C MET A 306 -6.78 22.26 -24.19
N PRO A 307 -6.50 23.48 -24.69
CA PRO A 307 -6.13 23.67 -26.07
C PRO A 307 -4.74 23.12 -26.38
N LEU A 308 -4.57 22.46 -27.52
CA LEU A 308 -3.29 22.00 -28.06
C LEU A 308 -3.19 22.36 -29.54
N ILE A 309 -2.04 22.89 -29.97
CA ILE A 309 -1.71 23.06 -31.38
C ILE A 309 -0.90 21.85 -31.82
N LYS A 310 -1.40 21.12 -32.83
CA LYS A 310 -0.68 19.99 -33.41
C LYS A 310 0.24 20.39 -34.55
N GLU A 311 0.96 19.40 -35.11
CA GLU A 311 1.89 19.59 -36.22
C GLU A 311 1.23 20.20 -37.50
N ASP A 312 -0.06 19.94 -37.69
CA ASP A 312 -0.87 20.50 -38.76
C ASP A 312 -1.21 22.01 -38.58
N GLY A 313 -0.83 22.60 -37.44
CA GLY A 313 -1.08 23.97 -37.05
C GLY A 313 -2.51 24.24 -36.60
N LEU A 314 -3.36 23.22 -36.54
CA LEU A 314 -4.73 23.33 -36.08
C LEU A 314 -4.82 23.26 -34.55
N LEU A 315 -5.85 23.89 -33.99
CA LEU A 315 -6.15 23.93 -32.58
C LEU A 315 -7.13 22.82 -32.23
N TYR A 316 -6.75 22.00 -31.26
CA TYR A 316 -7.55 20.89 -30.72
C TYR A 316 -7.87 21.14 -29.25
N ASN A 317 -8.96 20.59 -28.77
CA ASN A 317 -9.25 20.50 -27.33
C ASN A 317 -8.93 19.08 -26.86
N VAL A 318 -7.89 18.93 -26.06
CA VAL A 318 -7.34 17.62 -25.64
C VAL A 318 -7.29 17.47 -24.14
N GLY A 319 -7.53 16.26 -23.66
CA GLY A 319 -7.29 15.87 -22.29
C GLY A 319 -6.28 14.71 -22.21
N PHE A 320 -5.66 14.54 -21.06
CA PHE A 320 -4.70 13.47 -20.83
C PHE A 320 -5.12 12.61 -19.63
N LEU A 321 -4.93 11.31 -19.77
CA LEU A 321 -4.87 10.38 -18.66
C LEU A 321 -3.40 10.11 -18.36
N CYS A 322 -2.88 10.72 -17.31
CA CYS A 322 -1.52 10.50 -16.82
C CYS A 322 -1.57 9.40 -15.76
N ARG A 323 -0.89 8.28 -16.02
CA ARG A 323 -0.90 7.12 -15.11
C ARG A 323 0.25 7.19 -14.10
N ARG A 324 0.03 6.52 -12.97
CA ARG A 324 1.02 6.40 -11.89
C ARG A 324 2.32 5.67 -12.29
N ASP A 325 2.31 4.93 -13.39
CA ASP A 325 3.50 4.28 -13.98
C ASP A 325 4.30 5.18 -14.92
N GLY A 326 3.88 6.43 -15.11
CA GLY A 326 4.52 7.40 -15.99
C GLY A 326 4.06 7.35 -17.45
N THR A 327 3.18 6.43 -17.80
CA THR A 327 2.56 6.41 -19.13
C THR A 327 1.40 7.40 -19.21
N TYR A 328 1.04 7.81 -20.43
CA TYR A 328 -0.14 8.65 -20.63
C TYR A 328 -0.89 8.28 -21.89
N GLU A 329 -2.17 8.62 -21.91
CA GLU A 329 -3.03 8.60 -23.10
C GLU A 329 -3.61 9.98 -23.34
N MET A 330 -3.77 10.34 -24.61
CA MET A 330 -4.40 11.59 -25.02
C MET A 330 -5.80 11.30 -25.56
N TYR A 331 -6.76 12.10 -25.14
CA TYR A 331 -8.12 12.13 -25.65
C TYR A 331 -8.39 13.45 -26.35
N GLU A 332 -9.01 13.41 -27.54
CA GLU A 332 -9.45 14.59 -28.28
C GLU A 332 -10.97 14.76 -28.14
N LYS A 333 -11.41 15.95 -27.79
CA LYS A 333 -12.84 16.28 -27.72
C LYS A 333 -13.43 16.30 -29.15
N LEU A 334 -14.39 15.41 -29.41
CA LEU A 334 -14.98 15.22 -30.73
C LEU A 334 -15.97 16.35 -31.10
N HIS A 335 -16.68 16.89 -30.11
CA HIS A 335 -17.66 17.97 -30.31
C HIS A 335 -17.17 19.22 -29.58
N VAL A 336 -16.60 20.13 -30.34
CA VAL A 336 -16.21 21.45 -29.82
C VAL A 336 -17.48 22.31 -29.77
N THR A 337 -17.68 23.03 -28.66
CA THR A 337 -18.77 24.00 -28.55
C THR A 337 -18.52 25.08 -29.59
N PRO A 338 -19.48 25.38 -30.52
CA PRO A 338 -19.30 26.49 -31.42
C PRO A 338 -19.20 27.79 -30.62
N ASP A 339 -18.41 28.73 -31.13
CA ASP A 339 -18.19 30.09 -30.60
C ASP A 339 -19.50 30.86 -30.45
#